data_1099535e0061ac9a3709dd11750eff7f
#
_entry.id   1099535e0061ac9a3709dd11750eff7f
#
_cell.length_a   1.000
_cell.length_b   1.000
_cell.length_c   1.000
_cell.angle_alpha   90.00
_cell.angle_beta   90.00
_cell.angle_gamma   90.00
#
_symmetry.space_group_name_H-M   'P 1'
#
loop_
_entity.id
_entity.type
_entity.pdbx_description
1 polymer ?
#
loop_
_entity_poly.entity_id
_entity_poly.type
_entity_poly.pdbx_seq_one_letter_code
_entity_poly.pdbx_strand_id
1 'polypeptide(L)'
;LITGVHDSADACLSELTEIHNFVHANLENELLWPSSMPCILGTENDAIPIGQYGSSNIGQTKTVYRRGLGNRCGRLMQTISGIHYNFSVPDTLWQRLGIKSQAQKTKAYFSLIRNFRRCSWLLLYLFGASPAVCRSFLQRPDHGLLEFSEGTFYLPHATSLRMGRLGYQSDAQSELHVSYNSLEEYAATMRAGLTTSYPGYAHIPVNKDGDYQQLNDSILQIENEFYGTIRPKRSAASGERPLAALGQRGVEYIEVRCVDLDPFTPIGIDLEHINFLDTFLLLCLLTESPTDSREESARMVRNQTAVVENGRQLGLMLERDGESITLQQWAAELLAECAKVATLMDQHSNSALYHDTLTAQLAKIENPDLTPSARVIQALGQGTSFFQFTMHRAQQHSDFFATQPVDAESRARLRAEAQRSLIKQSEIERADRLSFSDFVHGYLAI
;
A
#
# COMPACT_ATOMS: atom_id res chain seq x y z
N LEU A 1 -1.70 6.50 -9.97
CA LEU A 1 -0.86 7.62 -10.36
C LEU A 1 0.48 7.49 -9.65
N ILE A 2 1.59 7.87 -10.29
CA ILE A 2 2.95 7.66 -9.76
C ILE A 2 3.75 8.93 -10.03
N THR A 3 4.42 9.47 -9.00
CA THR A 3 5.36 10.58 -9.12
C THR A 3 6.77 10.10 -9.47
N GLY A 4 7.62 11.02 -9.86
CA GLY A 4 9.07 10.84 -9.82
C GLY A 4 9.61 10.75 -8.39
N VAL A 5 10.94 10.69 -8.26
CA VAL A 5 11.63 10.75 -6.97
C VAL A 5 11.93 12.20 -6.64
N HIS A 6 11.60 12.62 -5.42
CA HIS A 6 11.79 13.98 -4.93
C HIS A 6 12.58 13.98 -3.62
N ASP A 7 13.26 15.07 -3.33
CA ASP A 7 14.01 15.31 -2.10
C ASP A 7 13.24 16.19 -1.09
N SER A 8 12.00 16.58 -1.45
CA SER A 8 11.09 17.25 -0.55
C SER A 8 9.64 16.78 -0.70
N ALA A 9 8.88 16.80 0.40
CA ALA A 9 7.48 16.46 0.46
C ALA A 9 6.63 17.40 -0.43
N ASP A 10 6.93 18.70 -0.42
CA ASP A 10 6.21 19.69 -1.23
C ASP A 10 6.36 19.45 -2.72
N ALA A 11 7.57 19.14 -3.19
CA ALA A 11 7.81 18.83 -4.61
C ALA A 11 7.08 17.54 -5.03
N CYS A 12 7.06 16.52 -4.17
CA CYS A 12 6.33 15.27 -4.41
C CYS A 12 4.82 15.51 -4.52
N LEU A 13 4.23 16.28 -3.58
CA LEU A 13 2.81 16.62 -3.60
C LEU A 13 2.44 17.52 -4.78
N SER A 14 3.33 18.45 -5.13
CA SER A 14 3.14 19.32 -6.30
C SER A 14 3.03 18.49 -7.58
N GLU A 15 3.97 17.57 -7.82
CA GLU A 15 3.91 16.68 -9.00
C GLU A 15 2.67 15.78 -8.95
N LEU A 16 2.33 15.20 -7.79
CA LEU A 16 1.13 14.38 -7.65
C LEU A 16 -0.13 15.18 -7.96
N THR A 17 -0.19 16.44 -7.54
CA THR A 17 -1.30 17.36 -7.84
C THR A 17 -1.37 17.68 -9.34
N GLU A 18 -0.23 17.93 -9.99
CA GLU A 18 -0.16 18.14 -11.45
C GLU A 18 -0.68 16.92 -12.23
N ILE A 19 -0.28 15.71 -11.81
CA ILE A 19 -0.74 14.46 -12.42
C ILE A 19 -2.24 14.30 -12.26
N HIS A 20 -2.80 14.55 -11.05
CA HIS A 20 -4.24 14.51 -10.80
C HIS A 20 -4.98 15.52 -11.67
N ASN A 21 -4.47 16.75 -11.73
CA ASN A 21 -5.04 17.82 -12.54
C ASN A 21 -5.09 17.44 -14.04
N PHE A 22 -3.98 16.86 -14.54
CA PHE A 22 -3.92 16.34 -15.91
C PHE A 22 -4.93 15.22 -16.15
N VAL A 23 -5.07 14.27 -15.21
CA VAL A 23 -6.04 13.17 -15.32
C VAL A 23 -7.46 13.71 -15.32
N HIS A 24 -7.82 14.56 -14.34
CA HIS A 24 -9.16 15.17 -14.27
C HIS A 24 -9.52 15.94 -15.54
N ALA A 25 -8.56 16.65 -16.13
CA ALA A 25 -8.78 17.39 -17.39
C ALA A 25 -8.98 16.48 -18.63
N ASN A 26 -8.75 15.17 -18.51
CA ASN A 26 -8.92 14.18 -19.58
C ASN A 26 -9.99 13.11 -19.26
N LEU A 27 -10.65 13.19 -18.12
CA LEU A 27 -11.84 12.41 -17.80
C LEU A 27 -13.06 13.15 -18.40
N GLU A 28 -13.87 12.44 -19.19
CA GLU A 28 -15.08 13.02 -19.79
C GLU A 28 -16.27 12.93 -18.81
N ASN A 29 -16.79 11.72 -18.61
CA ASN A 29 -17.94 11.43 -17.76
C ASN A 29 -17.59 10.49 -16.59
N GLU A 30 -16.34 10.45 -16.21
CA GLU A 30 -15.83 9.60 -15.13
C GLU A 30 -15.32 10.45 -13.97
N LEU A 31 -15.34 9.88 -12.77
CA LEU A 31 -14.78 10.47 -11.56
C LEU A 31 -13.71 9.55 -10.96
N LEU A 32 -12.67 10.11 -10.38
CA LEU A 32 -11.76 9.36 -9.55
C LEU A 32 -12.44 9.07 -8.20
N TRP A 33 -12.43 7.79 -7.82
CA TRP A 33 -13.00 7.33 -6.56
C TRP A 33 -12.03 7.59 -5.39
N PRO A 34 -12.36 8.48 -4.42
CA PRO A 34 -11.42 8.95 -3.40
C PRO A 34 -11.40 8.11 -2.13
N SER A 35 -11.90 6.88 -2.15
CA SER A 35 -11.88 5.96 -1.01
C SER A 35 -11.12 4.68 -1.34
N SER A 36 -10.43 4.11 -0.35
CA SER A 36 -9.70 2.86 -0.53
C SER A 36 -10.62 1.66 -0.79
N MET A 37 -11.82 1.65 -0.20
CA MET A 37 -12.80 0.60 -0.44
C MET A 37 -13.73 1.00 -1.59
N PRO A 38 -13.98 0.10 -2.55
CA PRO A 38 -14.85 0.36 -3.70
C PRO A 38 -16.33 0.29 -3.31
N CYS A 39 -17.20 0.73 -4.22
CA CYS A 39 -18.65 0.65 -4.07
C CYS A 39 -19.36 0.40 -5.42
N ILE A 40 -20.59 -0.14 -5.37
CA ILE A 40 -21.44 -0.47 -6.52
C ILE A 40 -20.70 -1.28 -7.60
N LEU A 41 -20.03 -2.33 -7.14
CA LEU A 41 -19.51 -3.35 -8.04
C LEU A 41 -20.65 -4.31 -8.39
N GLY A 42 -20.70 -4.77 -9.64
CA GLY A 42 -21.68 -5.76 -10.07
C GLY A 42 -21.63 -7.03 -9.21
N THR A 43 -22.73 -7.76 -9.15
CA THR A 43 -22.84 -9.01 -8.37
C THR A 43 -21.99 -10.14 -8.96
N GLU A 44 -21.66 -10.04 -10.24
CA GLU A 44 -20.86 -11.05 -10.95
C GLU A 44 -19.38 -10.68 -10.90
N ASN A 45 -18.58 -11.55 -10.29
CA ASN A 45 -17.12 -11.39 -10.20
C ASN A 45 -16.47 -11.16 -11.58
N ASP A 46 -17.00 -11.82 -12.62
CA ASP A 46 -16.49 -11.73 -14.00
C ASP A 46 -16.82 -10.42 -14.71
N ALA A 47 -17.78 -9.65 -14.21
CA ALA A 47 -18.09 -8.32 -14.73
C ALA A 47 -17.00 -7.28 -14.43
N ILE A 48 -16.12 -7.54 -13.45
CA ILE A 48 -15.01 -6.66 -13.15
C ILE A 48 -13.89 -6.89 -14.18
N PRO A 49 -13.52 -5.88 -15.00
CA PRO A 49 -12.51 -6.04 -16.04
C PRO A 49 -11.13 -6.27 -15.42
N ILE A 50 -10.35 -7.15 -16.07
CA ILE A 50 -8.95 -7.39 -15.71
C ILE A 50 -8.07 -6.39 -16.47
N GLY A 51 -7.07 -5.82 -15.78
CA GLY A 51 -6.10 -4.91 -16.40
C GLY A 51 -5.37 -5.56 -17.58
N GLN A 52 -5.33 -4.84 -18.70
CA GLN A 52 -4.66 -5.24 -19.94
C GLN A 52 -3.35 -4.46 -20.08
N TYR A 53 -2.25 -5.18 -20.39
CA TYR A 53 -0.91 -4.60 -20.38
C TYR A 53 -0.18 -4.76 -21.73
N GLY A 54 -0.94 -4.93 -22.81
CA GLY A 54 -0.41 -5.11 -24.16
C GLY A 54 -0.06 -6.56 -24.50
N SER A 55 0.47 -6.76 -25.69
CA SER A 55 0.74 -8.08 -26.30
C SER A 55 2.15 -8.63 -26.03
N SER A 56 3.04 -7.84 -25.44
CA SER A 56 4.38 -8.32 -25.06
C SER A 56 4.30 -9.47 -24.04
N ASN A 57 5.30 -10.35 -24.03
CA ASN A 57 5.36 -11.47 -23.09
C ASN A 57 5.26 -11.01 -21.64
N ILE A 58 5.96 -9.93 -21.27
CA ILE A 58 5.86 -9.36 -19.92
C ILE A 58 4.48 -8.71 -19.66
N GLY A 59 3.86 -8.11 -20.67
CA GLY A 59 2.50 -7.57 -20.61
C GLY A 59 1.47 -8.69 -20.40
N GLN A 60 1.55 -9.75 -21.19
CA GLN A 60 0.71 -10.95 -21.05
C GLN A 60 0.89 -11.60 -19.67
N THR A 61 2.13 -11.71 -19.16
CA THR A 61 2.40 -12.22 -17.80
C THR A 61 1.66 -11.42 -16.75
N LYS A 62 1.63 -10.09 -16.83
CA LYS A 62 0.87 -9.24 -15.91
C LYS A 62 -0.63 -9.47 -16.02
N THR A 63 -1.17 -9.63 -17.22
CA THR A 63 -2.60 -9.92 -17.45
C THR A 63 -2.97 -11.29 -16.89
N VAL A 64 -2.17 -12.35 -17.15
CA VAL A 64 -2.38 -13.70 -16.62
C VAL A 64 -2.28 -13.69 -15.08
N TYR A 65 -1.30 -13.00 -14.51
CA TYR A 65 -1.19 -12.81 -13.07
C TYR A 65 -2.48 -12.21 -12.47
N ARG A 66 -3.03 -11.16 -13.08
CA ARG A 66 -4.29 -10.54 -12.63
C ARG A 66 -5.48 -11.47 -12.77
N ARG A 67 -5.54 -12.25 -13.85
CA ARG A 67 -6.54 -13.30 -14.04
C ARG A 67 -6.42 -14.36 -12.95
N GLY A 68 -5.20 -14.84 -12.68
CA GLY A 68 -4.92 -15.80 -11.62
C GLY A 68 -5.37 -15.31 -10.24
N LEU A 69 -5.11 -14.05 -9.90
CA LEU A 69 -5.64 -13.44 -8.67
C LEU A 69 -7.17 -13.48 -8.63
N GLY A 70 -7.83 -13.15 -9.76
CA GLY A 70 -9.29 -13.21 -9.86
C GLY A 70 -9.84 -14.62 -9.65
N ASN A 71 -9.16 -15.66 -10.20
CA ASN A 71 -9.55 -17.05 -10.06
C ASN A 71 -9.30 -17.61 -8.65
N ARG A 72 -8.26 -17.12 -7.94
CA ARG A 72 -7.86 -17.53 -6.58
C ARG A 72 -8.70 -16.88 -5.48
N CYS A 73 -8.87 -15.57 -5.58
CA CYS A 73 -9.36 -14.73 -4.47
C CYS A 73 -10.57 -13.85 -4.87
N GLY A 74 -11.06 -13.99 -6.11
CA GLY A 74 -12.08 -13.10 -6.66
C GLY A 74 -11.50 -11.77 -7.20
N ARG A 75 -12.19 -11.19 -8.18
CA ARG A 75 -11.75 -9.92 -8.80
C ARG A 75 -12.03 -8.70 -7.93
N LEU A 76 -13.00 -8.80 -7.01
CA LEU A 76 -13.35 -7.72 -6.06
C LEU A 76 -12.13 -7.22 -5.29
N MET A 77 -11.26 -8.10 -4.83
CA MET A 77 -10.06 -7.73 -4.09
C MET A 77 -9.13 -6.80 -4.89
N GLN A 78 -9.12 -6.89 -6.24
CA GLN A 78 -8.29 -6.06 -7.09
C GLN A 78 -8.84 -4.64 -7.29
N THR A 79 -10.04 -4.35 -6.80
CA THR A 79 -10.66 -3.02 -6.85
C THR A 79 -10.35 -2.15 -5.64
N ILE A 80 -9.71 -2.72 -4.62
CA ILE A 80 -9.20 -1.99 -3.46
C ILE A 80 -8.01 -1.14 -3.88
N SER A 81 -7.93 0.08 -3.36
CA SER A 81 -6.83 1.01 -3.61
C SER A 81 -6.19 1.52 -2.30
N GLY A 82 -5.06 2.17 -2.39
CA GLY A 82 -4.36 2.79 -1.27
C GLY A 82 -3.12 3.54 -1.74
N ILE A 83 -2.52 4.27 -0.82
CA ILE A 83 -1.26 4.98 -1.06
C ILE A 83 -0.10 4.00 -0.91
N HIS A 84 0.80 3.99 -1.89
CA HIS A 84 2.13 3.41 -1.76
C HIS A 84 3.12 4.56 -1.57
N TYR A 85 3.80 4.57 -0.43
CA TYR A 85 4.81 5.57 -0.12
C TYR A 85 6.20 4.95 -0.26
N ASN A 86 6.95 5.42 -1.26
CA ASN A 86 8.33 4.98 -1.49
C ASN A 86 9.29 5.90 -0.76
N PHE A 87 10.18 5.33 0.04
CA PHE A 87 11.13 6.09 0.86
C PHE A 87 12.55 5.58 0.66
N SER A 88 13.47 6.48 0.41
CA SER A 88 14.90 6.20 0.35
C SER A 88 15.69 7.23 1.16
N VAL A 89 16.87 6.82 1.58
CA VAL A 89 17.78 7.63 2.38
C VAL A 89 18.89 8.16 1.47
N PRO A 90 19.18 9.46 1.48
CA PRO A 90 20.22 10.04 0.64
C PRO A 90 21.62 9.59 1.08
N ASP A 91 22.55 9.54 0.13
CA ASP A 91 23.92 9.10 0.37
C ASP A 91 24.65 9.91 1.44
N THR A 92 24.31 11.19 1.58
CA THR A 92 24.86 12.08 2.61
C THR A 92 24.49 11.62 4.02
N LEU A 93 23.26 11.10 4.23
CA LEU A 93 22.87 10.58 5.54
C LEU A 93 23.52 9.21 5.80
N TRP A 94 23.62 8.33 4.78
CA TRP A 94 24.35 7.07 4.92
C TRP A 94 25.80 7.29 5.36
N GLN A 95 26.48 8.28 4.78
CA GLN A 95 27.85 8.62 5.15
C GLN A 95 27.94 9.11 6.60
N ARG A 96 27.01 9.96 7.06
CA ARG A 96 26.95 10.44 8.45
C ARG A 96 26.71 9.31 9.44
N LEU A 97 25.93 8.30 9.06
CA LEU A 97 25.69 7.09 9.86
C LEU A 97 26.85 6.08 9.79
N GLY A 98 27.92 6.37 9.05
CA GLY A 98 29.06 5.47 8.89
C GLY A 98 28.76 4.26 8.00
N ILE A 99 27.66 4.26 7.26
CA ILE A 99 27.22 3.19 6.35
C ILE A 99 27.80 3.45 4.97
N LYS A 100 28.73 2.61 4.52
CA LYS A 100 29.54 2.86 3.31
C LYS A 100 29.24 1.88 2.18
N SER A 101 28.86 0.64 2.49
CA SER A 101 28.65 -0.41 1.49
C SER A 101 27.16 -0.67 1.25
N GLN A 102 26.83 -1.20 0.06
CA GLN A 102 25.46 -1.61 -0.27
C GLN A 102 24.94 -2.70 0.69
N ALA A 103 25.78 -3.62 1.13
CA ALA A 103 25.41 -4.63 2.12
C ALA A 103 25.02 -4.01 3.46
N GLN A 104 25.75 -2.97 3.91
CA GLN A 104 25.40 -2.24 5.13
C GLN A 104 24.07 -1.47 4.95
N LYS A 105 23.86 -0.80 3.81
CA LYS A 105 22.58 -0.13 3.50
C LYS A 105 21.42 -1.14 3.52
N THR A 106 21.60 -2.29 2.87
CA THR A 106 20.61 -3.38 2.86
C THR A 106 20.27 -3.84 4.29
N LYS A 107 21.27 -4.09 5.13
CA LYS A 107 21.07 -4.47 6.54
C LYS A 107 20.29 -3.39 7.30
N ALA A 108 20.61 -2.11 7.08
CA ALA A 108 19.93 -0.99 7.74
C ALA A 108 18.46 -0.88 7.28
N TYR A 109 18.16 -1.07 6.00
CA TYR A 109 16.79 -1.13 5.52
C TYR A 109 15.99 -2.30 6.10
N PHE A 110 16.60 -3.49 6.27
CA PHE A 110 15.94 -4.60 6.94
C PHE A 110 15.68 -4.31 8.43
N SER A 111 16.59 -3.59 9.10
CA SER A 111 16.38 -3.10 10.47
C SER A 111 15.20 -2.13 10.54
N LEU A 112 15.14 -1.16 9.62
CA LEU A 112 14.01 -0.24 9.48
C LEU A 112 12.69 -1.01 9.28
N ILE A 113 12.67 -1.99 8.36
CA ILE A 113 11.46 -2.77 8.06
C ILE A 113 10.96 -3.53 9.29
N ARG A 114 11.83 -4.15 10.09
CA ARG A 114 11.42 -4.84 11.32
C ARG A 114 10.81 -3.87 12.34
N ASN A 115 11.46 -2.73 12.58
CA ASN A 115 10.93 -1.70 13.49
C ASN A 115 9.60 -1.12 13.00
N PHE A 116 9.49 -0.86 11.68
CA PHE A 116 8.24 -0.46 11.06
C PHE A 116 7.13 -1.48 11.32
N ARG A 117 7.37 -2.77 11.10
CA ARG A 117 6.36 -3.83 11.30
C ARG A 117 5.88 -3.90 12.75
N ARG A 118 6.77 -3.69 13.73
CA ARG A 118 6.44 -3.63 15.16
C ARG A 118 5.45 -2.52 15.50
N CYS A 119 5.55 -1.40 14.78
CA CYS A 119 4.83 -0.16 15.09
C CYS A 119 3.87 0.29 13.98
N SER A 120 3.70 -0.46 12.88
CA SER A 120 2.85 -0.07 11.73
C SER A 120 1.37 0.07 12.08
N TRP A 121 0.91 -0.53 13.18
CA TRP A 121 -0.44 -0.34 13.71
C TRP A 121 -0.74 1.14 14.00
N LEU A 122 0.29 1.96 14.34
CA LEU A 122 0.15 3.38 14.56
C LEU A 122 -0.31 4.13 13.29
N LEU A 123 0.22 3.75 12.12
CA LEU A 123 -0.22 4.34 10.84
C LEU A 123 -1.69 3.99 10.54
N LEU A 124 -2.11 2.77 10.86
CA LEU A 124 -3.50 2.34 10.68
C LEU A 124 -4.46 3.11 11.60
N TYR A 125 -4.00 3.47 12.79
CA TYR A 125 -4.76 4.32 13.70
C TYR A 125 -4.85 5.78 13.21
N LEU A 126 -3.70 6.39 12.87
CA LEU A 126 -3.60 7.81 12.55
C LEU A 126 -4.17 8.18 11.18
N PHE A 127 -4.05 7.26 10.19
CA PHE A 127 -4.33 7.51 8.77
C PHE A 127 -5.30 6.51 8.15
N GLY A 128 -5.83 5.56 8.91
CA GLY A 128 -6.90 4.69 8.44
C GLY A 128 -8.15 5.51 8.14
N ALA A 129 -8.70 5.33 6.93
CA ALA A 129 -9.85 6.08 6.41
C ALA A 129 -10.90 5.18 5.73
N SER A 130 -10.87 3.88 6.04
CA SER A 130 -11.82 2.91 5.48
C SER A 130 -12.56 2.10 6.56
N PRO A 131 -13.32 2.78 7.48
CA PRO A 131 -14.07 2.12 8.56
C PRO A 131 -15.38 1.50 8.10
N ALA A 132 -15.80 1.75 6.86
CA ALA A 132 -17.07 1.32 6.27
C ALA A 132 -16.87 0.80 4.84
N VAL A 133 -17.82 -0.03 4.39
CA VAL A 133 -17.83 -0.65 3.06
C VAL A 133 -19.24 -0.70 2.49
N CYS A 134 -19.34 -0.80 1.18
CA CYS A 134 -20.59 -1.04 0.46
C CYS A 134 -20.98 -2.53 0.54
N ARG A 135 -22.30 -2.82 0.58
CA ARG A 135 -22.83 -4.19 0.49
C ARG A 135 -22.27 -4.97 -0.72
N SER A 136 -22.10 -4.29 -1.85
CA SER A 136 -21.58 -4.90 -3.08
C SER A 136 -20.16 -5.49 -2.93
N PHE A 137 -19.42 -5.09 -1.90
CA PHE A 137 -18.09 -5.63 -1.59
C PHE A 137 -18.14 -6.89 -0.71
N LEU A 138 -19.27 -7.16 -0.04
CA LEU A 138 -19.39 -8.26 0.91
C LEU A 138 -19.84 -9.54 0.19
N GLN A 139 -18.95 -10.52 0.11
CA GLN A 139 -19.21 -11.82 -0.54
C GLN A 139 -19.78 -12.88 0.39
N ARG A 140 -19.59 -12.73 1.70
CA ARG A 140 -19.98 -13.71 2.70
C ARG A 140 -21.01 -13.11 3.67
N PRO A 141 -22.02 -13.89 4.10
CA PRO A 141 -23.02 -13.37 5.07
C PRO A 141 -22.45 -13.19 6.46
N ASP A 142 -21.40 -13.92 6.84
CA ASP A 142 -20.76 -13.92 8.16
C ASP A 142 -19.55 -12.96 8.25
N HIS A 143 -19.67 -11.78 7.66
CA HIS A 143 -18.59 -10.78 7.60
C HIS A 143 -18.32 -10.06 8.94
N GLY A 144 -19.19 -10.20 9.96
CA GLY A 144 -19.02 -9.59 11.28
C GLY A 144 -19.22 -8.07 11.36
N LEU A 145 -19.62 -7.42 10.26
CA LEU A 145 -19.91 -5.98 10.24
C LEU A 145 -21.36 -5.70 10.62
N LEU A 146 -21.58 -4.52 11.17
CA LEU A 146 -22.90 -3.98 11.46
C LEU A 146 -23.44 -3.23 10.25
N GLU A 147 -24.73 -3.29 10.00
CA GLU A 147 -25.37 -2.43 8.99
C GLU A 147 -25.56 -1.03 9.59
N PHE A 148 -24.99 -0.03 8.92
CA PHE A 148 -25.11 1.38 9.31
C PHE A 148 -26.36 2.02 8.71
N SER A 149 -26.59 1.81 7.43
CA SER A 149 -27.73 2.23 6.63
C SER A 149 -27.88 1.26 5.47
N GLU A 150 -28.97 1.37 4.71
CA GLU A 150 -29.20 0.50 3.56
C GLU A 150 -27.97 0.45 2.64
N GLY A 151 -27.38 -0.75 2.49
CA GLY A 151 -26.24 -0.98 1.63
C GLY A 151 -24.87 -0.50 2.18
N THR A 152 -24.81 -0.01 3.42
CA THR A 152 -23.58 0.43 4.09
C THR A 152 -23.31 -0.41 5.33
N PHE A 153 -22.12 -0.99 5.42
CA PHE A 153 -21.67 -1.81 6.54
C PHE A 153 -20.40 -1.23 7.15
N TYR A 154 -20.24 -1.36 8.47
CA TYR A 154 -19.14 -0.73 9.19
C TYR A 154 -18.81 -1.48 10.49
N LEU A 155 -17.69 -1.08 11.13
CA LEU A 155 -17.47 -1.32 12.56
C LEU A 155 -17.34 0.03 13.28
N PRO A 156 -17.99 0.20 14.45
CA PRO A 156 -18.05 1.50 15.14
C PRO A 156 -16.71 2.14 15.44
N HIS A 157 -15.69 1.31 15.71
CA HIS A 157 -14.35 1.74 16.09
C HIS A 157 -13.26 1.39 15.07
N ALA A 158 -13.64 0.87 13.89
CA ALA A 158 -12.67 0.51 12.86
C ALA A 158 -11.90 1.72 12.33
N THR A 159 -10.67 1.46 11.94
CA THR A 159 -9.80 2.45 11.28
C THR A 159 -9.64 2.18 9.79
N SER A 160 -9.25 0.94 9.41
CA SER A 160 -8.98 0.58 8.02
C SER A 160 -9.40 -0.87 7.72
N LEU A 161 -10.67 -1.08 7.34
CA LEU A 161 -11.16 -2.41 6.94
C LEU A 161 -10.42 -2.96 5.71
N ARG A 162 -9.80 -2.09 4.91
CA ARG A 162 -8.91 -2.47 3.81
C ARG A 162 -7.73 -3.32 4.30
N MET A 163 -7.20 -3.00 5.47
CA MET A 163 -6.05 -3.70 6.07
C MET A 163 -6.45 -4.86 6.98
N GLY A 164 -7.75 -5.14 7.08
CA GLY A 164 -8.34 -6.23 7.84
C GLY A 164 -8.73 -7.44 6.98
N ARG A 165 -9.61 -8.28 7.54
CA ARG A 165 -10.04 -9.55 6.92
C ARG A 165 -10.81 -9.39 5.60
N LEU A 166 -11.37 -8.21 5.34
CA LEU A 166 -12.07 -7.90 4.11
C LEU A 166 -11.13 -7.45 2.97
N GLY A 167 -9.91 -7.06 3.31
CA GLY A 167 -8.94 -6.53 2.37
C GLY A 167 -8.07 -7.59 1.71
N TYR A 168 -6.83 -7.25 1.46
CA TYR A 168 -5.84 -8.10 0.80
C TYR A 168 -5.40 -9.25 1.71
N GLN A 169 -6.21 -10.31 1.82
CA GLN A 169 -5.87 -11.54 2.54
C GLN A 169 -6.09 -12.76 1.66
N SER A 170 -5.24 -13.76 1.85
CA SER A 170 -5.33 -15.06 1.19
C SER A 170 -5.01 -16.13 2.22
N ASP A 171 -5.88 -17.14 2.33
CA ASP A 171 -5.66 -18.27 3.22
C ASP A 171 -4.32 -18.98 2.90
N ALA A 172 -3.94 -19.03 1.62
CA ALA A 172 -2.65 -19.58 1.20
C ALA A 172 -1.45 -18.82 1.79
N GLN A 173 -1.57 -17.50 1.96
CA GLN A 173 -0.50 -16.66 2.50
C GLN A 173 -0.47 -16.61 4.03
N SER A 174 -1.55 -17.03 4.70
CA SER A 174 -1.59 -17.08 6.18
C SER A 174 -0.54 -18.04 6.77
N GLU A 175 -0.18 -19.08 6.02
CA GLU A 175 0.84 -20.06 6.41
C GLU A 175 2.26 -19.63 6.01
N LEU A 176 2.39 -18.60 5.16
CA LEU A 176 3.67 -18.12 4.66
C LEU A 176 4.30 -17.13 5.63
N HIS A 177 5.26 -17.60 6.42
CA HIS A 177 6.06 -16.72 7.26
C HIS A 177 7.24 -16.15 6.48
N VAL A 178 7.15 -14.89 6.07
CA VAL A 178 8.25 -14.17 5.41
C VAL A 178 9.12 -13.51 6.46
N SER A 179 10.39 -13.92 6.56
CA SER A 179 11.38 -13.32 7.45
C SER A 179 11.89 -12.00 6.91
N TYR A 180 12.09 -11.04 7.81
CA TYR A 180 12.76 -9.76 7.53
C TYR A 180 14.06 -9.58 8.33
N ASN A 181 14.65 -10.68 8.78
CA ASN A 181 15.90 -10.63 9.57
C ASN A 181 17.12 -10.33 8.70
N SER A 182 17.12 -10.83 7.46
CA SER A 182 18.14 -10.50 6.47
C SER A 182 17.57 -10.58 5.04
N LEU A 183 18.31 -10.10 4.05
CA LEU A 183 17.96 -10.27 2.65
C LEU A 183 17.94 -11.75 2.25
N GLU A 184 18.87 -12.53 2.75
CA GLU A 184 19.00 -13.95 2.48
C GLU A 184 17.78 -14.73 2.98
N GLU A 185 17.36 -14.49 4.23
CA GLU A 185 16.17 -15.11 4.82
C GLU A 185 14.89 -14.65 4.11
N TYR A 186 14.77 -13.36 3.81
CA TYR A 186 13.66 -12.81 3.04
C TYR A 186 13.56 -13.50 1.66
N ALA A 187 14.70 -13.59 0.95
CA ALA A 187 14.74 -14.23 -0.36
C ALA A 187 14.41 -15.73 -0.29
N ALA A 188 14.90 -16.44 0.72
CA ALA A 188 14.63 -17.86 0.92
C ALA A 188 13.12 -18.10 1.20
N THR A 189 12.53 -17.31 2.09
CA THR A 189 11.10 -17.47 2.44
C THR A 189 10.19 -17.05 1.28
N MET A 190 10.55 -16.02 0.50
CA MET A 190 9.82 -15.65 -0.71
C MET A 190 9.92 -16.73 -1.79
N ARG A 191 11.10 -17.33 -2.01
CA ARG A 191 11.26 -18.47 -2.94
C ARG A 191 10.39 -19.66 -2.53
N ALA A 192 10.34 -19.97 -1.23
CA ALA A 192 9.45 -21.03 -0.75
C ALA A 192 8.00 -20.75 -1.15
N GLY A 193 7.48 -19.54 -0.97
CA GLY A 193 6.14 -19.17 -1.40
C GLY A 193 5.91 -19.26 -2.91
N LEU A 194 6.95 -19.00 -3.72
CA LEU A 194 6.92 -19.02 -5.18
C LEU A 194 7.03 -20.43 -5.79
N THR A 195 7.52 -21.41 -5.02
CA THR A 195 7.80 -22.78 -5.51
C THR A 195 6.97 -23.86 -4.81
N THR A 196 6.29 -23.55 -3.71
CA THR A 196 5.44 -24.51 -2.99
C THR A 196 4.03 -24.47 -3.55
N SER A 197 3.59 -25.55 -4.18
CA SER A 197 2.22 -25.69 -4.67
C SER A 197 1.23 -25.63 -3.51
N TYR A 198 0.11 -24.94 -3.71
CA TYR A 198 -0.95 -24.83 -2.72
C TYR A 198 -2.17 -25.68 -3.15
N PRO A 199 -2.55 -26.71 -2.38
CA PRO A 199 -3.64 -27.63 -2.77
C PRO A 199 -4.95 -26.93 -3.09
N GLY A 200 -5.24 -25.79 -2.42
CA GLY A 200 -6.43 -24.99 -2.68
C GLY A 200 -6.50 -24.39 -4.10
N TYR A 201 -5.38 -24.30 -4.82
CA TYR A 201 -5.33 -23.78 -6.20
C TYR A 201 -5.24 -24.87 -7.27
N ALA A 202 -5.14 -26.16 -6.90
CA ALA A 202 -5.01 -27.28 -7.84
C ALA A 202 -6.22 -27.43 -8.78
N HIS A 203 -7.40 -26.94 -8.39
CA HIS A 203 -8.60 -26.96 -9.22
C HIS A 203 -8.59 -25.92 -10.34
N ILE A 204 -7.69 -24.93 -10.30
CA ILE A 204 -7.54 -23.89 -11.32
C ILE A 204 -6.45 -24.36 -12.30
N PRO A 205 -6.76 -24.65 -13.56
CA PRO A 205 -5.73 -25.04 -14.51
C PRO A 205 -4.74 -23.90 -14.75
N VAL A 206 -3.45 -24.20 -14.87
CA VAL A 206 -2.46 -23.20 -15.29
C VAL A 206 -2.74 -22.76 -16.72
N ASN A 207 -2.96 -23.72 -17.60
CA ASN A 207 -3.30 -23.48 -19.00
C ASN A 207 -4.49 -24.36 -19.40
N LYS A 208 -5.48 -23.79 -20.08
CA LYS A 208 -6.62 -24.49 -20.63
C LYS A 208 -6.70 -24.16 -22.12
N ASP A 209 -6.37 -25.14 -22.96
CA ASP A 209 -6.43 -25.04 -24.41
C ASP A 209 -5.67 -23.81 -25.00
N GLY A 210 -4.52 -23.49 -24.41
CA GLY A 210 -3.70 -22.32 -24.82
C GLY A 210 -4.01 -21.03 -24.05
N ASP A 211 -5.07 -20.98 -23.26
CA ASP A 211 -5.46 -19.83 -22.45
C ASP A 211 -5.03 -20.00 -20.99
N TYR A 212 -4.08 -19.17 -20.55
CA TYR A 212 -3.55 -19.23 -19.19
C TYR A 212 -4.54 -18.64 -18.17
N GLN A 213 -4.90 -19.45 -17.17
CA GLN A 213 -5.82 -19.08 -16.09
C GLN A 213 -5.08 -18.57 -14.85
N GLN A 214 -3.84 -18.95 -14.65
CA GLN A 214 -2.88 -18.50 -13.64
C GLN A 214 -1.46 -18.80 -14.13
N LEU A 215 -0.43 -18.22 -13.50
CA LEU A 215 0.97 -18.45 -13.90
C LEU A 215 1.51 -19.79 -13.39
N ASN A 216 1.11 -20.21 -12.21
CA ASN A 216 1.44 -21.47 -11.55
C ASN A 216 0.40 -21.75 -10.46
N ASP A 217 0.52 -22.88 -9.76
CA ASP A 217 -0.35 -23.31 -8.63
C ASP A 217 0.30 -23.07 -7.26
N SER A 218 1.43 -22.36 -7.20
CA SER A 218 2.16 -22.11 -5.97
C SER A 218 1.39 -21.10 -5.07
N ILE A 219 1.79 -21.02 -3.78
CA ILE A 219 1.26 -20.07 -2.81
C ILE A 219 1.27 -18.64 -3.38
N LEU A 220 2.36 -18.27 -4.06
CA LEU A 220 2.52 -17.01 -4.79
C LEU A 220 2.78 -17.28 -6.27
N GLN A 221 2.10 -16.60 -7.17
CA GLN A 221 2.42 -16.63 -8.60
C GLN A 221 3.72 -15.88 -8.91
N ILE A 222 3.85 -14.70 -8.31
CA ILE A 222 5.01 -13.80 -8.41
C ILE A 222 5.19 -13.06 -7.09
N GLU A 223 6.35 -12.44 -6.90
CA GLU A 223 6.67 -11.69 -5.67
C GLU A 223 5.65 -10.58 -5.34
N ASN A 224 5.04 -9.99 -6.38
CA ASN A 224 4.07 -8.92 -6.22
C ASN A 224 2.76 -9.38 -5.56
N GLU A 225 2.49 -10.68 -5.52
CA GLU A 225 1.30 -11.26 -4.88
C GLU A 225 1.39 -11.27 -3.35
N PHE A 226 2.60 -11.22 -2.80
CA PHE A 226 2.76 -11.21 -1.34
C PHE A 226 2.19 -9.92 -0.73
N TYR A 227 1.30 -10.06 0.25
CA TYR A 227 0.66 -8.95 0.95
C TYR A 227 1.42 -8.60 2.22
N GLY A 228 2.13 -7.47 2.19
CA GLY A 228 2.85 -6.94 3.34
C GLY A 228 2.63 -5.43 3.47
N THR A 229 2.68 -4.92 4.70
CA THR A 229 2.53 -3.49 5.00
C THR A 229 3.71 -2.65 4.50
N ILE A 230 4.87 -3.29 4.32
CA ILE A 230 6.12 -2.69 3.83
C ILE A 230 6.91 -3.71 3.03
N ARG A 231 7.64 -3.26 2.02
CA ARG A 231 8.50 -4.11 1.17
C ARG A 231 9.88 -3.50 0.95
N PRO A 232 10.96 -4.30 0.96
CA PRO A 232 12.24 -3.89 0.38
C PRO A 232 12.10 -3.83 -1.15
N LYS A 233 12.69 -2.82 -1.77
CA LYS A 233 12.58 -2.56 -3.21
C LYS A 233 13.93 -2.30 -3.83
N ARG A 234 14.01 -2.65 -5.10
CA ARG A 234 15.11 -2.33 -6.02
C ARG A 234 14.53 -2.07 -7.39
N SER A 235 14.98 -1.03 -8.07
CA SER A 235 14.62 -0.77 -9.47
C SER A 235 15.07 -1.95 -10.33
N ALA A 236 14.13 -2.57 -11.03
CA ALA A 236 14.35 -3.72 -11.88
C ALA A 236 14.22 -3.34 -13.36
N ALA A 237 15.00 -3.97 -14.22
CA ALA A 237 14.85 -3.85 -15.67
C ALA A 237 13.53 -4.50 -16.14
N SER A 238 13.10 -4.17 -17.36
CA SER A 238 11.91 -4.83 -17.94
C SER A 238 12.15 -6.34 -18.07
N GLY A 239 11.26 -7.17 -17.51
CA GLY A 239 11.39 -8.62 -17.48
C GLY A 239 12.28 -9.17 -16.35
N GLU A 240 13.00 -8.32 -15.63
CA GLU A 240 13.79 -8.76 -14.46
C GLU A 240 12.87 -8.98 -13.25
N ARG A 241 13.08 -10.10 -12.55
CA ARG A 241 12.32 -10.38 -11.32
C ARG A 241 12.79 -9.51 -10.16
N PRO A 242 11.84 -8.98 -9.34
CA PRO A 242 12.19 -8.15 -8.18
C PRO A 242 13.15 -8.82 -7.19
N LEU A 243 12.97 -10.11 -6.95
CA LEU A 243 13.81 -10.86 -6.01
C LEU A 243 15.25 -11.05 -6.55
N ALA A 244 15.40 -11.22 -7.86
CA ALA A 244 16.71 -11.28 -8.50
C ALA A 244 17.44 -9.93 -8.42
N ALA A 245 16.73 -8.83 -8.71
CA ALA A 245 17.25 -7.48 -8.58
C ALA A 245 17.72 -7.17 -7.14
N LEU A 246 16.94 -7.53 -6.15
CA LEU A 246 17.28 -7.39 -4.73
C LEU A 246 18.51 -8.23 -4.35
N GLY A 247 18.56 -9.49 -4.78
CA GLY A 247 19.67 -10.39 -4.48
C GLY A 247 21.01 -9.93 -5.08
N GLN A 248 20.98 -9.38 -6.31
CA GLN A 248 22.18 -8.93 -7.02
C GLN A 248 22.68 -7.56 -6.56
N ARG A 249 21.76 -6.62 -6.28
CA ARG A 249 22.10 -5.21 -6.08
C ARG A 249 21.69 -4.65 -4.72
N GLY A 250 21.10 -5.47 -3.84
CA GLY A 250 20.62 -5.05 -2.52
C GLY A 250 19.44 -4.10 -2.56
N VAL A 251 18.99 -3.66 -1.38
CA VAL A 251 17.84 -2.74 -1.23
C VAL A 251 18.24 -1.32 -1.63
N GLU A 252 17.42 -0.68 -2.43
CA GLU A 252 17.55 0.71 -2.87
C GLU A 252 16.62 1.65 -2.10
N TYR A 253 15.37 1.20 -1.90
CA TYR A 253 14.34 1.94 -1.18
C TYR A 253 13.36 0.96 -0.51
N ILE A 254 12.45 1.48 0.29
CA ILE A 254 11.34 0.72 0.86
C ILE A 254 10.01 1.27 0.36
N GLU A 255 8.98 0.43 0.31
CA GLU A 255 7.63 0.78 -0.09
C GLU A 255 6.66 0.50 1.06
N VAL A 256 6.12 1.56 1.67
CA VAL A 256 5.01 1.48 2.63
C VAL A 256 3.71 1.32 1.85
N ARG A 257 2.81 0.42 2.30
CA ARG A 257 1.62 0.02 1.55
C ARG A 257 0.32 0.05 2.36
N CYS A 258 0.41 0.36 3.64
CA CYS A 258 -0.73 0.29 4.56
C CYS A 258 -1.50 1.60 4.73
N VAL A 259 -1.18 2.64 3.98
CA VAL A 259 -1.86 3.94 4.08
C VAL A 259 -3.11 3.96 3.20
N ASP A 260 -4.26 4.32 3.78
CA ASP A 260 -5.50 4.51 3.04
C ASP A 260 -5.49 5.80 2.22
N LEU A 261 -6.33 5.87 1.20
CA LEU A 261 -6.71 7.15 0.60
C LEU A 261 -7.53 7.95 1.61
N ASP A 262 -7.10 9.17 1.95
CA ASP A 262 -7.92 10.09 2.73
C ASP A 262 -8.97 10.75 1.82
N PRO A 263 -10.28 10.44 1.97
CA PRO A 263 -11.31 11.01 1.12
C PRO A 263 -11.52 12.51 1.33
N PHE A 264 -10.90 13.10 2.36
CA PHE A 264 -11.02 14.53 2.65
C PHE A 264 -9.93 15.36 1.97
N THR A 265 -8.94 14.74 1.35
CA THR A 265 -7.88 15.40 0.57
C THR A 265 -8.05 15.13 -0.93
N PRO A 266 -7.87 16.13 -1.82
CA PRO A 266 -8.11 15.96 -3.26
C PRO A 266 -7.23 14.89 -3.93
N ILE A 267 -6.05 14.65 -3.41
CA ILE A 267 -5.07 13.67 -3.94
C ILE A 267 -4.89 12.44 -3.05
N GLY A 268 -5.74 12.30 -2.01
CA GLY A 268 -5.75 11.15 -1.10
C GLY A 268 -4.65 11.14 -0.05
N ILE A 269 -3.74 12.10 -0.04
CA ILE A 269 -2.64 12.30 0.91
C ILE A 269 -2.29 13.79 0.97
N ASP A 270 -1.72 14.25 2.07
CA ASP A 270 -1.28 15.63 2.26
C ASP A 270 0.13 15.72 2.86
N LEU A 271 0.58 16.95 3.10
CA LEU A 271 1.91 17.24 3.64
C LEU A 271 2.09 16.67 5.06
N GLU A 272 1.04 16.72 5.88
CA GLU A 272 1.06 16.19 7.24
C GLU A 272 1.32 14.68 7.24
N HIS A 273 0.67 13.94 6.33
CA HIS A 273 0.91 12.50 6.15
C HIS A 273 2.37 12.21 5.78
N ILE A 274 2.92 12.94 4.79
CA ILE A 274 4.29 12.71 4.31
C ILE A 274 5.31 13.05 5.40
N ASN A 275 5.18 14.19 6.06
CA ASN A 275 6.09 14.60 7.12
C ASN A 275 6.10 13.60 8.29
N PHE A 276 4.92 13.05 8.63
CA PHE A 276 4.84 12.00 9.64
C PHE A 276 5.52 10.71 9.18
N LEU A 277 5.26 10.26 7.95
CA LEU A 277 5.87 9.05 7.39
C LEU A 277 7.39 9.17 7.37
N ASP A 278 7.95 10.30 6.94
CA ASP A 278 9.38 10.55 6.93
C ASP A 278 9.98 10.50 8.33
N THR A 279 9.35 11.18 9.30
CA THR A 279 9.79 11.17 10.69
C THR A 279 9.75 9.75 11.27
N PHE A 280 8.66 9.03 11.06
CA PHE A 280 8.46 7.67 11.56
C PHE A 280 9.41 6.66 10.93
N LEU A 281 9.65 6.75 9.63
CA LEU A 281 10.60 5.88 8.92
C LEU A 281 12.04 6.14 9.33
N LEU A 282 12.40 7.40 9.57
CA LEU A 282 13.71 7.75 10.14
C LEU A 282 13.86 7.25 11.58
N LEU A 283 12.83 7.35 12.42
CA LEU A 283 12.84 6.73 13.75
C LEU A 283 13.09 5.22 13.63
N CYS A 284 12.35 4.52 12.76
CA CYS A 284 12.52 3.10 12.53
C CYS A 284 13.93 2.73 12.03
N LEU A 285 14.58 3.60 11.25
CA LEU A 285 15.95 3.41 10.78
C LEU A 285 16.98 3.59 11.89
N LEU A 286 16.79 4.59 12.76
CA LEU A 286 17.75 5.00 13.78
C LEU A 286 17.64 4.19 15.08
N THR A 287 16.51 3.51 15.28
CA THR A 287 16.27 2.68 16.47
C THR A 287 16.94 1.32 16.29
N GLU A 288 17.53 0.78 17.37
CA GLU A 288 18.04 -0.59 17.41
C GLU A 288 16.94 -1.58 17.01
N SER A 289 17.31 -2.59 16.22
CA SER A 289 16.35 -3.54 15.67
C SER A 289 16.85 -4.98 15.85
N PRO A 290 16.49 -5.66 16.94
CA PRO A 290 16.73 -7.08 17.09
C PRO A 290 16.00 -7.90 16.01
N THR A 291 16.46 -9.12 15.77
CA THR A 291 15.77 -10.07 14.89
C THR A 291 14.38 -10.37 15.44
N ASP A 292 13.41 -10.56 14.54
CA ASP A 292 12.05 -10.98 14.91
C ASP A 292 11.91 -12.52 14.88
N SER A 293 10.87 -13.00 15.57
CA SER A 293 10.48 -14.41 15.61
C SER A 293 9.09 -14.60 14.99
N ARG A 294 8.71 -15.87 14.74
CA ARG A 294 7.35 -16.18 14.31
C ARG A 294 6.31 -15.74 15.31
N GLU A 295 6.59 -15.89 16.61
CA GLU A 295 5.69 -15.47 17.68
C GLU A 295 5.52 -13.96 17.71
N GLU A 296 6.64 -13.21 17.59
CA GLU A 296 6.58 -11.76 17.47
C GLU A 296 5.82 -11.31 16.23
N SER A 297 6.06 -11.95 15.08
CA SER A 297 5.31 -11.67 13.86
C SER A 297 3.81 -11.93 14.02
N ALA A 298 3.42 -13.02 14.69
CA ALA A 298 2.01 -13.29 14.99
C ALA A 298 1.39 -12.23 15.93
N ARG A 299 2.16 -11.75 16.93
CA ARG A 299 1.75 -10.65 17.80
C ARG A 299 1.54 -9.34 17.03
N MET A 300 2.44 -9.00 16.11
CA MET A 300 2.28 -7.83 15.23
C MET A 300 0.97 -7.90 14.43
N VAL A 301 0.63 -9.08 13.89
CA VAL A 301 -0.63 -9.31 13.15
C VAL A 301 -1.84 -9.14 14.07
N ARG A 302 -1.80 -9.68 15.32
CA ARG A 302 -2.90 -9.50 16.29
C ARG A 302 -3.10 -8.02 16.62
N ASN A 303 -2.04 -7.27 16.89
CA ASN A 303 -2.09 -5.84 17.15
C ASN A 303 -2.66 -5.07 15.95
N GLN A 304 -2.18 -5.37 14.75
CA GLN A 304 -2.70 -4.77 13.53
C GLN A 304 -4.21 -5.03 13.37
N THR A 305 -4.65 -6.27 13.54
CA THR A 305 -6.08 -6.63 13.45
C THR A 305 -6.91 -5.90 14.51
N ALA A 306 -6.43 -5.86 15.76
CA ALA A 306 -7.11 -5.14 16.85
C ALA A 306 -7.28 -3.65 16.51
N VAL A 307 -6.26 -2.99 15.96
CA VAL A 307 -6.32 -1.57 15.59
C VAL A 307 -7.22 -1.35 14.37
N VAL A 308 -7.15 -2.23 13.38
CA VAL A 308 -8.03 -2.15 12.19
C VAL A 308 -9.49 -2.21 12.59
N GLU A 309 -9.86 -3.14 13.46
CA GLU A 309 -11.27 -3.39 13.82
C GLU A 309 -11.76 -2.47 14.96
N ASN A 310 -10.90 -2.10 15.92
CA ASN A 310 -11.27 -1.43 17.16
C ASN A 310 -10.35 -0.25 17.54
N GLY A 311 -9.52 0.27 16.64
CA GLY A 311 -8.46 1.25 16.96
C GLY A 311 -8.97 2.51 17.67
N ARG A 312 -10.18 2.97 17.37
CA ARG A 312 -10.80 4.15 18.00
C ARG A 312 -11.49 3.86 19.33
N GLN A 313 -11.54 2.59 19.77
CA GLN A 313 -12.08 2.24 21.08
C GLN A 313 -11.13 2.71 22.18
N LEU A 314 -11.62 3.51 23.10
CA LEU A 314 -10.83 3.97 24.25
C LEU A 314 -10.40 2.77 25.10
N GLY A 315 -9.12 2.78 25.52
CA GLY A 315 -8.56 1.72 26.33
C GLY A 315 -8.28 0.40 25.56
N LEU A 316 -8.26 0.40 24.23
CA LEU A 316 -7.85 -0.76 23.45
C LEU A 316 -6.45 -1.23 23.89
N MET A 317 -6.36 -2.51 24.29
CA MET A 317 -5.10 -3.12 24.71
C MET A 317 -4.38 -3.74 23.51
N LEU A 318 -3.07 -3.50 23.42
CA LEU A 318 -2.14 -4.10 22.48
C LEU A 318 -1.08 -4.91 23.25
N GLU A 319 -0.40 -5.80 22.55
CA GLU A 319 0.67 -6.63 23.11
C GLU A 319 2.04 -6.06 22.72
N ARG A 320 2.88 -5.70 23.72
CA ARG A 320 4.26 -5.27 23.53
C ARG A 320 5.19 -6.10 24.43
N ASP A 321 6.11 -6.83 23.83
CA ASP A 321 7.15 -7.62 24.55
C ASP A 321 6.63 -8.57 25.61
N GLY A 322 5.43 -9.13 25.38
CA GLY A 322 4.74 -10.04 26.30
C GLY A 322 3.88 -9.36 27.37
N GLU A 323 3.80 -8.02 27.36
CA GLU A 323 2.97 -7.23 28.26
C GLU A 323 1.84 -6.56 27.50
N SER A 324 0.74 -6.26 28.22
CA SER A 324 -0.38 -5.52 27.69
C SER A 324 -0.21 -4.02 27.95
N ILE A 325 -0.40 -3.20 26.92
CA ILE A 325 -0.32 -1.74 27.00
C ILE A 325 -1.51 -1.12 26.25
N THR A 326 -2.05 0.01 26.71
CA THR A 326 -3.09 0.69 25.95
C THR A 326 -2.53 1.27 24.64
N LEU A 327 -3.35 1.29 23.57
CA LEU A 327 -2.99 1.92 22.31
C LEU A 327 -2.53 3.35 22.54
N GLN A 328 -3.28 4.14 23.33
CA GLN A 328 -3.00 5.54 23.59
C GLN A 328 -1.64 5.75 24.27
N GLN A 329 -1.33 4.93 25.28
CA GLN A 329 -0.04 5.03 25.98
C GLN A 329 1.12 4.69 25.05
N TRP A 330 1.05 3.58 24.32
CA TRP A 330 2.11 3.18 23.39
C TRP A 330 2.27 4.17 22.24
N ALA A 331 1.17 4.69 21.70
CA ALA A 331 1.21 5.73 20.67
C ALA A 331 1.89 7.01 21.17
N ALA A 332 1.56 7.48 22.38
CA ALA A 332 2.18 8.66 22.97
C ALA A 332 3.71 8.47 23.17
N GLU A 333 4.13 7.29 23.63
CA GLU A 333 5.55 6.93 23.78
C GLU A 333 6.26 6.96 22.40
N LEU A 334 5.65 6.40 21.36
CA LEU A 334 6.21 6.42 20.00
C LEU A 334 6.30 7.84 19.42
N LEU A 335 5.29 8.69 19.65
CA LEU A 335 5.33 10.09 19.24
C LEU A 335 6.41 10.89 19.98
N ALA A 336 6.63 10.59 21.26
CA ALA A 336 7.74 11.21 22.02
C ALA A 336 9.11 10.82 21.44
N GLU A 337 9.28 9.59 20.96
CA GLU A 337 10.50 9.19 20.24
C GLU A 337 10.59 9.87 18.86
N CYS A 338 9.48 9.97 18.13
CA CYS A 338 9.41 10.73 16.87
C CYS A 338 9.82 12.20 17.06
N ALA A 339 9.48 12.83 18.19
CA ALA A 339 9.82 14.22 18.47
C ALA A 339 11.34 14.48 18.49
N LYS A 340 12.14 13.49 18.87
CA LYS A 340 13.60 13.59 18.80
C LYS A 340 14.10 13.66 17.36
N VAL A 341 13.49 12.90 16.45
CA VAL A 341 13.79 12.92 15.02
C VAL A 341 13.29 14.22 14.40
N ALA A 342 12.05 14.64 14.71
CA ALA A 342 11.47 15.90 14.26
C ALA A 342 12.35 17.10 14.63
N THR A 343 12.93 17.14 15.84
CA THR A 343 13.87 18.18 16.25
C THR A 343 15.05 18.29 15.29
N LEU A 344 15.64 17.17 14.88
CA LEU A 344 16.77 17.16 13.95
C LEU A 344 16.36 17.60 12.55
N MET A 345 15.18 17.17 12.10
CA MET A 345 14.65 17.53 10.79
C MET A 345 14.29 19.01 10.69
N ASP A 346 13.62 19.57 11.72
CA ASP A 346 13.26 20.98 11.79
C ASP A 346 14.51 21.88 11.89
N GLN A 347 15.52 21.47 12.65
CA GLN A 347 16.81 22.18 12.69
C GLN A 347 17.50 22.17 11.32
N HIS A 348 17.41 21.09 10.57
CA HIS A 348 18.02 20.99 9.24
C HIS A 348 17.29 21.85 8.22
N SER A 349 15.96 21.87 8.24
CA SER A 349 15.11 22.65 7.32
C SER A 349 14.84 24.08 7.78
N ASN A 350 15.28 24.44 8.99
CA ASN A 350 14.97 25.72 9.64
C ASN A 350 13.46 25.99 9.66
N SER A 351 12.68 25.00 10.08
CA SER A 351 11.21 25.02 10.14
C SER A 351 10.70 24.45 11.45
N ALA A 352 9.38 24.38 11.64
CA ALA A 352 8.70 23.67 12.72
C ALA A 352 7.72 22.62 12.19
N LEU A 353 7.78 22.30 10.89
CA LEU A 353 6.79 21.47 10.18
C LEU A 353 6.64 20.07 10.76
N TYR A 354 7.75 19.44 11.17
CA TYR A 354 7.72 18.09 11.72
C TYR A 354 7.15 18.06 13.14
N HIS A 355 7.45 19.07 13.97
CA HIS A 355 6.83 19.20 15.30
C HIS A 355 5.34 19.54 15.20
N ASP A 356 4.95 20.43 14.30
CA ASP A 356 3.54 20.77 14.08
C ASP A 356 2.77 19.51 13.62
N THR A 357 3.36 18.72 12.73
CA THR A 357 2.82 17.43 12.30
C THR A 357 2.62 16.48 13.50
N LEU A 358 3.63 16.32 14.37
CA LEU A 358 3.50 15.44 15.54
C LEU A 358 2.46 15.94 16.53
N THR A 359 2.31 17.25 16.69
CA THR A 359 1.27 17.86 17.53
C THR A 359 -0.13 17.48 17.02
N ALA A 360 -0.34 17.55 15.70
CA ALA A 360 -1.59 17.12 15.07
C ALA A 360 -1.87 15.62 15.28
N GLN A 361 -0.83 14.77 15.22
CA GLN A 361 -1.00 13.33 15.49
C GLN A 361 -1.29 13.05 16.96
N LEU A 362 -0.64 13.76 17.89
CA LEU A 362 -0.92 13.62 19.32
C LEU A 362 -2.37 13.97 19.64
N ALA A 363 -2.91 15.03 19.03
CA ALA A 363 -4.32 15.39 19.17
C ALA A 363 -5.27 14.26 18.75
N LYS A 364 -4.93 13.46 17.71
CA LYS A 364 -5.71 12.28 17.30
C LYS A 364 -5.66 11.14 18.33
N ILE A 365 -4.55 11.02 19.08
CA ILE A 365 -4.42 10.03 20.16
C ILE A 365 -5.25 10.44 21.37
N GLU A 366 -5.25 11.72 21.73
CA GLU A 366 -6.04 12.27 22.82
C GLU A 366 -7.54 12.29 22.50
N ASN A 367 -7.88 12.55 21.25
CA ASN A 367 -9.25 12.58 20.75
C ASN A 367 -9.40 11.74 19.47
N PRO A 368 -9.83 10.47 19.56
CA PRO A 368 -10.02 9.59 18.40
C PRO A 368 -11.00 10.13 17.33
N ASP A 369 -11.88 11.07 17.69
CA ASP A 369 -12.83 11.68 16.74
C ASP A 369 -12.15 12.57 15.69
N LEU A 370 -10.89 12.94 15.90
CA LEU A 370 -10.08 13.68 14.92
C LEU A 370 -9.46 12.79 13.83
N THR A 371 -9.51 11.46 13.99
CA THR A 371 -8.95 10.53 13.00
C THR A 371 -9.75 10.56 11.69
N PRO A 372 -9.13 10.30 10.52
CA PRO A 372 -9.84 10.23 9.25
C PRO A 372 -11.00 9.22 9.27
N SER A 373 -10.81 8.05 9.90
CA SER A 373 -11.86 7.05 10.04
C SER A 373 -13.06 7.52 10.85
N ALA A 374 -12.84 8.29 11.93
CA ALA A 374 -13.93 8.89 12.71
C ALA A 374 -14.71 9.91 11.87
N ARG A 375 -13.99 10.77 11.14
CA ARG A 375 -14.61 11.76 10.23
C ARG A 375 -15.47 11.11 9.16
N VAL A 376 -15.05 9.94 8.61
CA VAL A 376 -15.88 9.15 7.69
C VAL A 376 -17.17 8.70 8.37
N ILE A 377 -17.08 8.10 9.56
CA ILE A 377 -18.27 7.64 10.31
C ILE A 377 -19.20 8.82 10.67
N GLN A 378 -18.65 9.96 11.06
CA GLN A 378 -19.44 11.17 11.34
C GLN A 378 -20.18 11.67 10.10
N ALA A 379 -19.55 11.63 8.94
CA ALA A 379 -20.17 12.02 7.67
C ALA A 379 -21.31 11.05 7.26
N LEU A 380 -21.17 9.76 7.53
CA LEU A 380 -22.24 8.76 7.35
C LEU A 380 -23.38 8.96 8.35
N GLY A 381 -23.11 9.36 9.59
CA GLY A 381 -24.10 9.57 10.68
C GLY A 381 -25.19 10.59 10.38
N GLN A 382 -25.11 11.30 9.27
CA GLN A 382 -26.13 12.22 8.77
C GLN A 382 -27.16 11.56 7.84
N GLY A 383 -27.25 10.22 7.84
CA GLY A 383 -28.17 9.46 6.98
C GLY A 383 -27.67 9.26 5.55
N THR A 384 -26.37 9.47 5.34
CA THR A 384 -25.71 9.33 4.03
C THR A 384 -25.13 7.91 3.92
N SER A 385 -25.38 7.23 2.80
CA SER A 385 -24.74 5.94 2.53
C SER A 385 -23.24 6.12 2.19
N PHE A 386 -22.45 5.05 2.33
CA PHE A 386 -21.03 5.08 1.95
C PHE A 386 -20.84 5.48 0.47
N PHE A 387 -21.72 5.02 -0.41
CA PHE A 387 -21.69 5.43 -1.82
C PHE A 387 -21.93 6.93 -1.99
N GLN A 388 -23.00 7.47 -1.39
CA GLN A 388 -23.34 8.89 -1.50
C GLN A 388 -22.23 9.78 -0.93
N PHE A 389 -21.67 9.41 0.23
CA PHE A 389 -20.54 10.10 0.83
C PHE A 389 -19.34 10.16 -0.14
N THR A 390 -18.94 9.00 -0.68
CA THR A 390 -17.76 8.94 -1.54
C THR A 390 -17.98 9.62 -2.88
N MET A 391 -19.19 9.48 -3.48
CA MET A 391 -19.55 10.20 -4.70
C MET A 391 -19.55 11.71 -4.50
N HIS A 392 -20.06 12.19 -3.37
CA HIS A 392 -20.01 13.61 -3.03
C HIS A 392 -18.56 14.11 -2.94
N ARG A 393 -17.67 13.34 -2.29
CA ARG A 393 -16.24 13.67 -2.25
C ARG A 393 -15.60 13.64 -3.63
N ALA A 394 -15.90 12.64 -4.45
CA ALA A 394 -15.40 12.55 -5.82
C ALA A 394 -15.80 13.79 -6.64
N GLN A 395 -17.05 14.24 -6.52
CA GLN A 395 -17.51 15.46 -7.20
C GLN A 395 -16.79 16.70 -6.67
N GLN A 396 -16.66 16.87 -5.35
CA GLN A 396 -15.92 18.00 -4.76
C GLN A 396 -14.48 18.06 -5.25
N HIS A 397 -13.79 16.91 -5.37
CA HIS A 397 -12.43 16.86 -5.88
C HIS A 397 -12.36 17.16 -7.38
N SER A 398 -13.34 16.68 -8.16
CA SER A 398 -13.46 17.04 -9.57
C SER A 398 -13.65 18.55 -9.76
N ASP A 399 -14.56 19.16 -8.98
CA ASP A 399 -14.82 20.60 -9.01
C ASP A 399 -13.57 21.40 -8.58
N PHE A 400 -12.84 20.93 -7.56
CA PHE A 400 -11.57 21.52 -7.14
C PHE A 400 -10.58 21.54 -8.32
N PHE A 401 -10.36 20.41 -8.99
CA PHE A 401 -9.41 20.36 -10.11
C PHE A 401 -9.91 21.12 -11.34
N ALA A 402 -11.21 21.21 -11.57
CA ALA A 402 -11.76 22.04 -12.66
C ALA A 402 -11.43 23.53 -12.50
N THR A 403 -11.21 24.01 -11.26
CA THR A 403 -10.82 25.39 -10.98
C THR A 403 -9.30 25.62 -10.95
N GLN A 404 -8.50 24.57 -10.97
CA GLN A 404 -7.04 24.68 -10.97
C GLN A 404 -6.52 24.80 -12.40
N PRO A 405 -5.79 25.86 -12.74
CA PRO A 405 -5.21 25.96 -14.06
C PRO A 405 -4.10 24.90 -14.23
N VAL A 406 -4.23 24.07 -15.26
CA VAL A 406 -3.12 23.22 -15.66
C VAL A 406 -2.10 24.08 -16.38
N ASP A 407 -0.91 24.21 -15.82
CA ASP A 407 0.20 24.86 -16.49
C ASP A 407 0.44 24.26 -17.87
N ALA A 408 0.66 25.12 -18.88
CA ALA A 408 0.81 24.68 -20.27
C ALA A 408 2.04 23.79 -20.47
N GLU A 409 3.13 24.02 -19.76
CA GLU A 409 4.36 23.25 -19.80
C GLU A 409 4.16 21.86 -19.20
N SER A 410 3.56 21.79 -18.00
CA SER A 410 3.21 20.53 -17.34
C SER A 410 2.27 19.69 -18.21
N ARG A 411 1.27 20.31 -18.84
CA ARG A 411 0.35 19.63 -19.77
C ARG A 411 1.10 19.07 -20.98
N ALA A 412 2.01 19.85 -21.58
CA ALA A 412 2.80 19.40 -22.72
C ALA A 412 3.73 18.23 -22.33
N ARG A 413 4.39 18.32 -21.18
CA ARG A 413 5.26 17.28 -20.61
C ARG A 413 4.49 15.96 -20.40
N LEU A 414 3.34 16.01 -19.73
CA LEU A 414 2.54 14.82 -19.44
C LEU A 414 1.93 14.18 -20.70
N ARG A 415 1.51 15.00 -21.69
CA ARG A 415 1.09 14.49 -23.00
C ARG A 415 2.24 13.81 -23.76
N ALA A 416 3.42 14.40 -23.75
CA ALA A 416 4.60 13.81 -24.36
C ALA A 416 4.98 12.48 -23.68
N GLU A 417 4.85 12.39 -22.35
CA GLU A 417 5.07 11.14 -21.61
C GLU A 417 4.06 10.05 -21.99
N ALA A 418 2.77 10.39 -22.07
CA ALA A 418 1.74 9.47 -22.52
C ALA A 418 2.02 8.94 -23.94
N GLN A 419 2.45 9.80 -24.87
CA GLN A 419 2.83 9.38 -26.22
C GLN A 419 4.08 8.50 -26.22
N ARG A 420 5.11 8.85 -25.45
CA ARG A 420 6.32 8.04 -25.30
C ARG A 420 6.01 6.65 -24.74
N SER A 421 5.08 6.56 -23.80
CA SER A 421 4.70 5.27 -23.20
C SER A 421 4.14 4.29 -24.23
N LEU A 422 3.31 4.77 -25.16
CA LEU A 422 2.76 3.96 -26.26
C LEU A 422 3.84 3.51 -27.28
N ILE A 423 4.78 4.41 -27.60
CA ILE A 423 5.92 4.07 -28.44
C ILE A 423 6.77 2.98 -27.76
N LYS A 424 7.10 3.17 -26.49
CA LYS A 424 7.88 2.21 -25.70
C LYS A 424 7.20 0.86 -25.58
N GLN A 425 5.88 0.85 -25.39
CA GLN A 425 5.10 -0.40 -25.40
C GLN A 425 5.28 -1.12 -26.74
N SER A 426 5.10 -0.44 -27.86
CA SER A 426 5.25 -1.02 -29.20
C SER A 426 6.68 -1.53 -29.45
N GLU A 427 7.71 -0.85 -28.94
CA GLU A 427 9.09 -1.30 -29.01
C GLU A 427 9.33 -2.60 -28.24
N ILE A 428 8.80 -2.71 -27.02
CA ILE A 428 8.88 -3.92 -26.18
C ILE A 428 8.16 -5.09 -26.89
N GLU A 429 6.96 -4.86 -27.43
CA GLU A 429 6.19 -5.88 -28.16
C GLU A 429 6.93 -6.40 -29.41
N ARG A 430 7.58 -5.51 -30.17
CA ARG A 430 8.38 -5.91 -31.34
C ARG A 430 9.70 -6.61 -30.97
N ALA A 431 10.21 -6.37 -29.77
CA ALA A 431 11.47 -6.97 -29.31
C ALA A 431 11.30 -8.42 -28.84
N ASP A 432 10.08 -8.86 -28.54
CA ASP A 432 9.81 -10.23 -28.11
C ASP A 432 10.18 -11.25 -29.21
N ARG A 433 10.87 -12.33 -28.80
CA ARG A 433 11.36 -13.38 -29.69
C ARG A 433 10.92 -14.79 -29.28
N LEU A 434 10.52 -14.94 -28.03
CA LEU A 434 10.06 -16.21 -27.45
C LEU A 434 8.56 -16.35 -27.61
N SER A 435 8.07 -17.60 -27.67
CA SER A 435 6.67 -17.86 -27.43
C SER A 435 6.31 -17.47 -25.98
N PHE A 436 5.05 -17.13 -25.71
CA PHE A 436 4.62 -16.80 -24.35
C PHE A 436 4.89 -17.95 -23.37
N SER A 437 4.67 -19.21 -23.82
CA SER A 437 4.95 -20.40 -23.02
C SER A 437 6.43 -20.51 -22.62
N ASP A 438 7.35 -20.33 -23.59
CA ASP A 438 8.79 -20.40 -23.31
C ASP A 438 9.24 -19.25 -22.39
N PHE A 439 8.67 -18.05 -22.60
CA PHE A 439 8.95 -16.90 -21.74
C PHE A 439 8.51 -17.15 -20.31
N VAL A 440 7.26 -17.59 -20.08
CA VAL A 440 6.73 -17.86 -18.74
C VAL A 440 7.54 -18.95 -18.05
N HIS A 441 7.89 -20.02 -18.76
CA HIS A 441 8.74 -21.06 -18.20
C HIS A 441 10.08 -20.51 -17.68
N GLY A 442 10.77 -19.72 -18.50
CA GLY A 442 12.03 -19.06 -18.10
C GLY A 442 11.84 -18.02 -16.99
N TYR A 443 10.75 -17.24 -17.05
CA TYR A 443 10.43 -16.22 -16.06
C TYR A 443 10.13 -16.79 -14.68
N LEU A 444 9.52 -17.95 -14.60
CA LEU A 444 9.18 -18.64 -13.33
C LEU A 444 10.32 -19.52 -12.81
N ALA A 445 11.35 -19.82 -13.60
CA ALA A 445 12.54 -20.51 -13.11
C ALA A 445 13.30 -19.62 -12.12
N ILE A 446 13.44 -20.09 -10.84
CA ILE A 446 14.01 -19.30 -9.73
C ILE A 446 15.25 -20.01 -9.18
#